data_0ca965877c8665535a488f50ebfba47c
#
_entry.id   0ca965877c8665535a488f50ebfba47c
#
_cell.length_a   1.000
_cell.length_b   1.000
_cell.length_c   1.000
_cell.angle_alpha   90.00
_cell.angle_beta   90.00
_cell.angle_gamma   90.00
#
_symmetry.space_group_name_H-M   'P 1'
#
loop_
_entity.id
_entity.type
_entity.pdbx_description
1 polymer ?
#
loop_
_entity_poly.entity_id
_entity_poly.type
_entity_poly.pdbx_seq_one_letter_code
_entity_poly.pdbx_strand_id
1 'polypeptide(L)'
;MMLDAASWDALRLSLLVASTATLVALPIALWVAWLLARGQFRGKALLSALVHLPLVLPPVVTGYLLLISFGRNGPIGGFLYDVFGITLAFRWTGAVLAAVIMGFPLMVRAMRLAIEAVDPKLEQAAATLGAKPTSVFASVT
;
A
#
# COMPACT_ATOMS: atom_id res chain seq x y z
N MET A 1 32.55 -15.94 -5.38
CA MET A 1 31.49 -16.20 -4.39
C MET A 1 30.28 -16.64 -5.19
N MET A 2 30.06 -17.95 -5.30
CA MET A 2 28.92 -18.49 -6.04
C MET A 2 27.69 -18.43 -5.13
N LEU A 3 26.59 -17.88 -5.66
CA LEU A 3 25.31 -17.89 -4.95
C LEU A 3 24.83 -19.35 -4.90
N ASP A 4 24.62 -19.86 -3.71
CA ASP A 4 24.05 -21.20 -3.50
C ASP A 4 22.62 -21.26 -4.05
N ALA A 5 22.12 -22.46 -4.35
CA ALA A 5 20.73 -22.64 -4.78
C ALA A 5 19.73 -22.00 -3.80
N ALA A 6 20.02 -22.09 -2.51
CA ALA A 6 19.21 -21.44 -1.46
C ALA A 6 19.19 -19.91 -1.58
N SER A 7 20.31 -19.28 -1.99
CA SER A 7 20.38 -17.83 -2.22
C SER A 7 19.58 -17.39 -3.43
N TRP A 8 19.55 -18.19 -4.49
CA TRP A 8 18.72 -17.96 -5.67
C TRP A 8 17.22 -18.07 -5.35
N ASP A 9 16.83 -19.08 -4.57
CA ASP A 9 15.46 -19.25 -4.13
C ASP A 9 15.00 -18.09 -3.24
N ALA A 10 15.86 -17.63 -2.33
CA ALA A 10 15.60 -16.48 -1.49
C ALA A 10 15.43 -15.18 -2.31
N LEU A 11 16.30 -14.93 -3.29
CA LEU A 11 16.18 -13.80 -4.20
C LEU A 11 14.88 -13.82 -5.01
N ARG A 12 14.56 -14.97 -5.58
CA ARG A 12 13.33 -15.16 -6.35
C ARG A 12 12.09 -14.91 -5.50
N LEU A 13 12.06 -15.46 -4.29
CA LEU A 13 10.96 -15.27 -3.35
C LEU A 13 10.84 -13.81 -2.93
N SER A 14 11.94 -13.15 -2.64
CA SER A 14 11.95 -11.72 -2.27
C SER A 14 11.43 -10.83 -3.40
N LEU A 15 11.86 -11.10 -4.64
CA LEU A 15 11.38 -10.37 -5.81
C LEU A 15 9.89 -10.60 -6.05
N LEU A 16 9.43 -11.84 -5.90
CA LEU A 16 8.02 -12.20 -6.07
C LEU A 16 7.15 -11.50 -5.00
N VAL A 17 7.58 -11.51 -3.74
CA VAL A 17 6.88 -10.84 -2.65
C VAL A 17 6.87 -9.33 -2.87
N ALA A 18 8.02 -8.73 -3.16
CA ALA A 18 8.13 -7.28 -3.35
C ALA A 18 7.33 -6.78 -4.54
N SER A 19 7.43 -7.46 -5.70
CA SER A 19 6.68 -7.06 -6.89
C SER A 19 5.17 -7.22 -6.70
N THR A 20 4.73 -8.33 -6.12
CA THR A 20 3.30 -8.56 -5.84
C THR A 20 2.77 -7.54 -4.84
N ALA A 21 3.50 -7.29 -3.75
CA ALA A 21 3.11 -6.30 -2.75
C ALA A 21 2.99 -4.90 -3.37
N THR A 22 3.97 -4.50 -4.19
CA THR A 22 3.97 -3.20 -4.86
C THR A 22 2.80 -3.07 -5.83
N LEU A 23 2.57 -4.07 -6.70
CA LEU A 23 1.49 -4.03 -7.67
C LEU A 23 0.10 -3.97 -7.03
N VAL A 24 -0.10 -4.67 -5.91
CA VAL A 24 -1.36 -4.65 -5.16
C VAL A 24 -1.54 -3.33 -4.41
N ALA A 25 -0.48 -2.85 -3.76
CA ALA A 25 -0.54 -1.62 -2.96
C ALA A 25 -0.63 -0.35 -3.80
N LEU A 26 0.01 -0.32 -4.97
CA LEU A 26 0.19 0.88 -5.80
C LEU A 26 -1.13 1.59 -6.16
N PRO A 27 -2.16 0.91 -6.72
CA PRO A 27 -3.41 1.60 -7.08
C PRO A 27 -4.14 2.15 -5.85
N ILE A 28 -4.11 1.42 -4.74
CA ILE A 28 -4.76 1.83 -3.49
C ILE A 28 -3.99 3.01 -2.87
N ALA A 29 -2.65 2.92 -2.85
CA ALA A 29 -1.79 3.98 -2.33
C ALA A 29 -1.91 5.27 -3.15
N LEU A 30 -1.99 5.17 -4.46
CA LEU A 30 -2.19 6.31 -5.35
C LEU A 30 -3.54 6.99 -5.09
N TRP A 31 -4.61 6.21 -4.97
CA TRP A 31 -5.94 6.73 -4.66
C TRP A 31 -5.98 7.44 -3.30
N VAL A 32 -5.40 6.80 -2.26
CA VAL A 32 -5.33 7.39 -0.91
C VAL A 32 -4.44 8.63 -0.89
N ALA A 33 -3.30 8.60 -1.59
CA ALA A 33 -2.41 9.76 -1.73
C ALA A 33 -3.09 10.94 -2.38
N TRP A 34 -3.85 10.70 -3.46
CA TRP A 34 -4.63 11.73 -4.13
C TRP A 34 -5.72 12.30 -3.23
N LEU A 35 -6.46 11.46 -2.51
CA LEU A 35 -7.44 11.88 -1.51
C LEU A 35 -6.81 12.74 -0.42
N LEU A 36 -5.64 12.38 0.07
CA LEU A 36 -4.92 13.13 1.10
C LEU A 36 -4.29 14.42 0.56
N ALA A 37 -3.89 14.46 -0.72
CA ALA A 37 -3.33 15.66 -1.34
C ALA A 37 -4.41 16.68 -1.70
N ARG A 38 -5.44 16.27 -2.42
CA ARG A 38 -6.46 17.16 -3.03
C ARG A 38 -7.80 17.15 -2.31
N GLY A 39 -8.11 16.08 -1.55
CA GLY A 39 -9.39 15.96 -0.85
C GLY A 39 -9.55 16.96 0.29
N GLN A 40 -10.77 17.50 0.42
CA GLN A 40 -11.18 18.31 1.56
C GLN A 40 -12.40 17.66 2.21
N PHE A 41 -12.18 16.84 3.23
CA PHE A 41 -13.23 16.12 3.94
C PHE A 41 -12.93 16.04 5.44
N ARG A 42 -13.98 15.92 6.26
CA ARG A 42 -13.87 15.97 7.72
C ARG A 42 -13.03 14.84 8.34
N GLY A 43 -12.85 13.71 7.66
CA GLY A 43 -12.08 12.55 8.12
C GLY A 43 -10.62 12.51 7.66
N LYS A 44 -10.11 13.55 7.00
CA LYS A 44 -8.76 13.58 6.41
C LYS A 44 -7.65 13.31 7.43
N ALA A 45 -7.74 13.92 8.61
CA ALA A 45 -6.76 13.72 9.68
C ALA A 45 -6.78 12.28 10.21
N LEU A 46 -7.97 11.70 10.37
CA LEU A 46 -8.14 10.31 10.81
C LEU A 46 -7.58 9.33 9.76
N LEU A 47 -7.90 9.54 8.49
CA LEU A 47 -7.36 8.71 7.40
C LEU A 47 -5.83 8.80 7.36
N SER A 48 -5.26 9.99 7.48
CA SER A 48 -3.81 10.19 7.54
C SER A 48 -3.20 9.47 8.74
N ALA A 49 -3.80 9.56 9.91
CA ALA A 49 -3.35 8.88 11.11
C ALA A 49 -3.37 7.34 10.94
N LEU A 50 -4.45 6.79 10.40
CA LEU A 50 -4.59 5.35 10.15
C LEU A 50 -3.55 4.84 9.13
N VAL A 51 -3.33 5.57 8.05
CA VAL A 51 -2.33 5.22 7.04
C VAL A 51 -0.92 5.19 7.63
N HIS A 52 -0.59 6.11 8.53
CA HIS A 52 0.75 6.20 9.10
C HIS A 52 0.92 5.39 10.39
N LEU A 53 -0.15 4.80 10.91
CA LEU A 53 -0.12 3.99 12.13
C LEU A 53 0.95 2.89 12.13
N PRO A 54 1.14 2.10 11.04
CA PRO A 54 2.17 1.08 10.99
C PRO A 54 3.59 1.60 11.15
N LEU A 55 3.86 2.86 10.80
CA LEU A 55 5.19 3.48 11.00
C LEU A 55 5.49 3.85 12.44
N VAL A 56 4.46 4.10 13.23
CA VAL A 56 4.59 4.48 14.64
C VAL A 56 4.74 3.25 15.53
N LEU A 57 4.11 2.15 15.11
CA LEU A 57 4.18 0.88 15.83
C LEU A 57 5.54 0.20 15.60
N PRO A 58 6.15 -0.38 16.66
CA PRO A 58 7.32 -1.23 16.48
C PRO A 58 7.02 -2.38 15.50
N PRO A 59 7.95 -2.75 14.60
CA PRO A 59 7.73 -3.81 13.61
C PRO A 59 7.29 -5.14 14.20
N VAL A 60 7.80 -5.48 15.38
CA VAL A 60 7.43 -6.70 16.12
C VAL A 60 5.95 -6.67 16.52
N VAL A 61 5.46 -5.52 16.99
CA VAL A 61 4.05 -5.34 17.37
C VAL A 61 3.15 -5.44 16.15
N THR A 62 3.54 -4.81 15.05
CA THR A 62 2.80 -4.89 13.78
C THR A 62 2.75 -6.34 13.28
N GLY A 63 3.87 -7.06 13.29
CA GLY A 63 3.92 -8.47 12.91
C GLY A 63 3.05 -9.36 13.81
N TYR A 64 3.07 -9.11 15.11
CA TYR A 64 2.22 -9.83 16.07
C TYR A 64 0.72 -9.57 15.83
N LEU A 65 0.33 -8.31 15.63
CA LEU A 65 -1.05 -7.94 15.30
C LEU A 65 -1.52 -8.60 13.99
N LEU A 66 -0.66 -8.68 12.99
CA LEU A 66 -0.96 -9.39 11.75
C LEU A 66 -1.15 -10.88 11.97
N LEU A 67 -0.30 -11.50 12.79
CA LEU A 67 -0.41 -12.93 13.14
C LEU A 67 -1.72 -13.25 13.85
N ILE A 68 -2.12 -12.46 14.86
CA ILE A 68 -3.36 -12.71 15.60
C ILE A 68 -4.60 -12.38 14.79
N SER A 69 -4.52 -11.42 13.86
CA SER A 69 -5.66 -11.02 13.02
C SER A 69 -5.85 -11.94 11.81
N PHE A 70 -4.77 -12.26 11.10
CA PHE A 70 -4.77 -13.02 9.86
C PHE A 70 -4.28 -14.48 10.03
N GLY A 71 -3.91 -14.87 11.24
CA GLY A 71 -3.63 -16.27 11.57
C GLY A 71 -4.88 -17.14 11.40
N ARG A 72 -4.70 -18.45 11.24
CA ARG A 72 -5.81 -19.40 11.00
C ARG A 72 -6.93 -19.31 12.04
N ASN A 73 -6.59 -19.01 13.28
CA ASN A 73 -7.53 -18.87 14.40
C ASN A 73 -7.92 -17.42 14.67
N GLY A 74 -7.46 -16.48 13.86
CA GLY A 74 -7.77 -15.06 13.98
C GLY A 74 -9.12 -14.71 13.34
N PRO A 75 -9.69 -13.54 13.68
CA PRO A 75 -11.00 -13.16 13.18
C PRO A 75 -11.06 -13.01 11.66
N ILE A 76 -10.02 -12.47 11.05
CA ILE A 76 -9.94 -12.28 9.59
C ILE A 76 -9.41 -13.54 8.91
N GLY A 77 -8.35 -14.16 9.45
CA GLY A 77 -7.76 -15.36 8.88
C GLY A 77 -8.67 -16.57 8.98
N GLY A 78 -9.42 -16.73 10.07
CA GLY A 78 -10.45 -17.77 10.22
C GLY A 78 -11.57 -17.60 9.19
N PHE A 79 -12.10 -16.40 9.03
CA PHE A 79 -13.11 -16.10 8.02
C PHE A 79 -12.61 -16.39 6.59
N LEU A 80 -11.37 -15.97 6.26
CA LEU A 80 -10.78 -16.27 4.95
C LEU A 80 -10.59 -17.77 4.71
N TYR A 81 -10.24 -18.50 5.76
CA TYR A 81 -10.12 -19.96 5.69
C TYR A 81 -11.46 -20.65 5.49
N ASP A 82 -12.49 -20.25 6.25
CA ASP A 82 -13.82 -20.88 6.20
C ASP A 82 -14.56 -20.60 4.89
N VAL A 83 -14.39 -19.40 4.32
CA VAL A 83 -15.10 -18.99 3.08
C VAL A 83 -14.31 -19.34 1.82
N PHE A 84 -12.99 -19.13 1.82
CA PHE A 84 -12.15 -19.24 0.62
C PHE A 84 -11.09 -20.34 0.70
N GLY A 85 -10.93 -21.01 1.86
CA GLY A 85 -9.87 -21.99 2.07
C GLY A 85 -8.46 -21.43 2.07
N ILE A 86 -8.30 -20.09 2.22
CA ILE A 86 -7.02 -19.39 2.11
C ILE A 86 -6.41 -19.20 3.49
N THR A 87 -5.15 -19.65 3.66
CA THR A 87 -4.33 -19.36 4.83
C THR A 87 -3.23 -18.38 4.44
N LEU A 88 -3.13 -17.24 5.15
CA LEU A 88 -2.11 -16.23 4.92
C LEU A 88 -0.87 -16.44 5.81
N ALA A 89 -1.08 -16.88 7.06
CA ALA A 89 0.00 -17.05 8.01
C ALA A 89 1.03 -18.12 7.54
N PHE A 90 2.30 -17.82 7.74
CA PHE A 90 3.43 -18.68 7.39
C PHE A 90 3.56 -19.09 5.91
N ARG A 91 2.96 -18.31 5.02
CA ARG A 91 3.06 -18.46 3.55
C ARG A 91 3.62 -17.20 2.91
N TRP A 92 4.08 -17.29 1.67
CA TRP A 92 4.54 -16.13 0.88
C TRP A 92 3.46 -15.04 0.76
N THR A 93 2.19 -15.42 0.77
CA THR A 93 1.03 -14.50 0.78
C THR A 93 0.96 -13.67 2.06
N GLY A 94 1.33 -14.25 3.21
CA GLY A 94 1.46 -13.50 4.46
C GLY A 94 2.64 -12.52 4.43
N ALA A 95 3.74 -12.90 3.78
CA ALA A 95 4.86 -11.99 3.55
C ALA A 95 4.46 -10.81 2.64
N VAL A 96 3.67 -11.05 1.61
CA VAL A 96 3.08 -10.00 0.75
C VAL A 96 2.22 -9.06 1.57
N LEU A 97 1.31 -9.59 2.40
CA LEU A 97 0.45 -8.79 3.26
C LEU A 97 1.26 -7.89 4.22
N ALA A 98 2.27 -8.46 4.87
CA ALA A 98 3.16 -7.71 5.76
C ALA A 98 3.93 -6.62 5.00
N ALA A 99 4.45 -6.94 3.81
CA ALA A 99 5.16 -5.99 2.95
C ALA A 99 4.23 -4.84 2.49
N VAL A 100 2.98 -5.14 2.12
CA VAL A 100 1.96 -4.13 1.79
C VAL A 100 1.74 -3.21 2.99
N ILE A 101 1.41 -3.75 4.16
CA ILE A 101 1.05 -2.94 5.33
C ILE A 101 2.21 -2.06 5.79
N MET A 102 3.43 -2.58 5.79
CA MET A 102 4.60 -1.82 6.22
C MET A 102 5.09 -0.83 5.15
N GLY A 103 4.97 -1.16 3.87
CA GLY A 103 5.38 -0.30 2.76
C GLY A 103 4.34 0.76 2.39
N PHE A 104 3.06 0.51 2.68
CA PHE A 104 1.93 1.37 2.27
C PHE A 104 2.07 2.84 2.71
N PRO A 105 2.39 3.15 3.98
CA PRO A 105 2.54 4.53 4.42
C PRO A 105 3.63 5.29 3.65
N LEU A 106 4.75 4.63 3.36
CA LEU A 106 5.86 5.24 2.62
C LEU A 106 5.47 5.52 1.16
N MET A 107 4.74 4.59 0.54
CA MET A 107 4.21 4.77 -0.82
C MET A 107 3.22 5.95 -0.87
N VAL A 108 2.25 5.97 0.06
CA VAL A 108 1.27 7.06 0.16
C VAL A 108 1.96 8.40 0.38
N ARG A 109 2.96 8.47 1.27
CA ARG A 109 3.71 9.69 1.55
C ARG A 109 4.47 10.18 0.33
N ALA A 110 5.19 9.31 -0.36
CA ALA A 110 5.95 9.67 -1.56
C ALA A 110 5.04 10.19 -2.68
N MET A 111 3.95 9.47 -2.97
CA MET A 111 2.98 9.86 -3.97
C MET A 111 2.25 11.16 -3.61
N ARG A 112 1.88 11.32 -2.35
CA ARG A 112 1.24 12.54 -1.86
C ARG A 112 2.14 13.75 -2.04
N LEU A 113 3.43 13.66 -1.67
CA LEU A 113 4.39 14.75 -1.88
C LEU A 113 4.56 15.09 -3.36
N ALA A 114 4.60 14.09 -4.24
CA ALA A 114 4.68 14.31 -5.67
C ALA A 114 3.43 15.06 -6.21
N ILE A 115 2.24 14.66 -5.77
CA ILE A 115 0.98 15.32 -6.16
C ILE A 115 0.90 16.75 -5.60
N GLU A 116 1.32 16.97 -4.35
CA GLU A 116 1.33 18.30 -3.73
C GLU A 116 2.36 19.25 -4.35
N ALA A 117 3.42 18.72 -4.97
CA ALA A 117 4.42 19.51 -5.69
C ALA A 117 3.91 20.12 -7.00
N VAL A 118 2.84 19.58 -7.57
CA VAL A 118 2.20 20.12 -8.77
C VAL A 118 1.33 21.33 -8.41
N ASP A 119 1.57 22.46 -9.06
CA ASP A 119 0.76 23.69 -8.84
C ASP A 119 -0.69 23.45 -9.28
N PRO A 120 -1.67 23.60 -8.38
CA PRO A 120 -3.09 23.47 -8.71
C PRO A 120 -3.56 24.37 -9.85
N LYS A 121 -2.85 25.48 -10.11
CA LYS A 121 -3.16 26.39 -11.23
C LYS A 121 -2.96 25.72 -12.58
N LEU A 122 -1.99 24.81 -12.70
CA LEU A 122 -1.77 24.04 -13.93
C LEU A 122 -2.93 23.07 -14.19
N GLU A 123 -3.45 22.43 -13.16
CA GLU A 123 -4.62 21.56 -13.25
C GLU A 123 -5.88 22.37 -13.66
N GLN A 124 -6.06 23.56 -13.08
CA GLN A 124 -7.17 24.46 -13.42
C GLN A 124 -7.05 24.97 -14.86
N ALA A 125 -5.86 25.36 -15.31
CA ALA A 125 -5.61 25.77 -16.68
C ALA A 125 -5.93 24.67 -17.69
N ALA A 126 -5.50 23.43 -17.41
CA ALA A 126 -5.84 22.27 -18.24
C ALA A 126 -7.36 22.01 -18.29
N ALA A 127 -8.04 22.15 -17.16
CA ALA A 127 -9.51 22.02 -17.09
C ALA A 127 -10.23 23.11 -17.91
N THR A 128 -9.75 24.36 -17.89
CA THR A 128 -10.34 25.44 -18.71
C THR A 128 -10.15 25.20 -20.20
N LEU A 129 -9.12 24.46 -20.61
CA LEU A 129 -8.89 24.02 -21.98
C LEU A 129 -9.74 22.79 -22.39
N GLY A 130 -10.65 22.36 -21.53
CA GLY A 130 -11.56 21.24 -21.79
C GLY A 130 -10.99 19.86 -21.52
N ALA A 131 -9.85 19.74 -20.82
CA ALA A 131 -9.30 18.45 -20.44
C ALA A 131 -10.19 17.76 -19.40
N LYS A 132 -10.44 16.46 -19.61
CA LYS A 132 -11.18 15.63 -18.65
C LYS A 132 -10.36 15.43 -17.37
N PRO A 133 -10.98 15.24 -16.18
CA PRO A 133 -10.26 15.05 -14.92
C PRO A 133 -9.22 13.92 -14.96
N THR A 134 -9.53 12.83 -15.65
CA THR A 134 -8.61 11.70 -15.85
C THR A 134 -7.40 12.07 -16.71
N SER A 135 -7.60 12.91 -17.73
CA SER A 135 -6.53 13.40 -18.60
C SER A 135 -5.65 14.41 -17.86
N VAL A 136 -6.23 15.30 -17.06
CA VAL A 136 -5.49 16.23 -16.20
C VAL A 136 -4.61 15.45 -15.23
N PHE A 137 -5.17 14.44 -14.56
CA PHE A 137 -4.41 13.59 -13.66
C PHE A 137 -3.25 12.86 -14.37
N ALA A 138 -3.48 12.30 -15.55
CA ALA A 138 -2.48 11.51 -16.27
C ALA A 138 -1.36 12.35 -16.92
N SER A 139 -1.64 13.62 -17.29
CA SER A 139 -0.70 14.44 -18.05
C SER A 139 -0.13 15.64 -17.28
N VAL A 140 -0.79 16.06 -16.22
CA VAL A 140 -0.42 17.27 -15.45
C VAL A 140 -0.05 16.91 -14.01
N THR A 141 -0.81 16.03 -13.38
CA THR A 141 -0.59 15.58 -11.99
C THR A 141 0.29 14.34 -11.93
#